data_922f3047e53c67158bd8cda2d4cebddd
#
_entry.id   922f3047e53c67158bd8cda2d4cebddd
#
_cell.length_a   1.000
_cell.length_b   1.000
_cell.length_c   1.000
_cell.angle_alpha   90.00
_cell.angle_beta   90.00
_cell.angle_gamma   90.00
#
_symmetry.space_group_name_H-M   'P 1'
#
loop_
_entity.id
_entity.type
_entity.pdbx_description
1 polymer ?
#
loop_
_entity_poly.entity_id
_entity_poly.type
_entity_poly.pdbx_seq_one_letter_code
_entity_poly.pdbx_strand_id
1 'polypeptide(L)'
;ILNTKGILRLIESVPSPKAEPFKMWLAEVGRERIDETIDPELTIERALETYLKKGYSREWINQRLQAIQVRKELTDEWDSRGVKQGVEYAILTDEITKAWSGMTTRQYKNLKGLTKENLRDNMSTLELVLNMLAEATTTEISKEKNPQTFVDNRKVAKEGGEVAGNARKDIEERTGKPVITSKNAVDFSNLISDVIDTEYDKNE
;
A
#
# COMPACT_ATOMS: atom_id res chain seq x y z
N ILE A 1 -11.67 -8.26 -26.02
CA ILE A 1 -11.30 -8.70 -24.66
C ILE A 1 -12.20 -7.95 -23.69
N LEU A 2 -13.01 -8.65 -22.89
CA LEU A 2 -13.85 -8.06 -21.88
C LEU A 2 -12.98 -7.68 -20.65
N ASN A 3 -13.20 -6.47 -20.12
CA ASN A 3 -12.66 -6.10 -18.82
C ASN A 3 -13.54 -6.66 -17.68
N THR A 4 -13.09 -6.57 -16.42
CA THR A 4 -13.80 -7.08 -15.25
C THR A 4 -15.26 -6.61 -15.21
N LYS A 5 -15.53 -5.32 -15.47
CA LYS A 5 -16.89 -4.76 -15.51
C LYS A 5 -17.76 -5.44 -16.56
N GLY A 6 -17.21 -5.71 -17.75
CA GLY A 6 -17.94 -6.42 -18.82
C GLY A 6 -18.24 -7.88 -18.45
N ILE A 7 -17.30 -8.55 -17.78
CA ILE A 7 -17.50 -9.93 -17.29
C ILE A 7 -18.61 -9.97 -16.23
N LEU A 8 -18.59 -9.07 -15.25
CA LEU A 8 -19.63 -8.99 -14.21
C LEU A 8 -21.03 -8.78 -14.83
N ARG A 9 -21.17 -7.84 -15.77
CA ARG A 9 -22.43 -7.61 -16.48
C ARG A 9 -22.87 -8.82 -17.30
N LEU A 10 -21.95 -9.55 -17.92
CA LEU A 10 -22.27 -10.77 -18.65
C LEU A 10 -22.86 -11.83 -17.72
N ILE A 11 -22.25 -12.06 -16.56
CA ILE A 11 -22.72 -13.03 -15.56
C ILE A 11 -24.13 -12.65 -15.05
N GLU A 12 -24.40 -11.37 -14.80
CA GLU A 12 -25.73 -10.89 -14.42
C GLU A 12 -26.81 -11.24 -15.47
N SER A 13 -26.45 -11.18 -16.76
CA SER A 13 -27.39 -11.47 -17.85
C SER A 13 -27.64 -12.96 -18.10
N VAL A 14 -26.85 -13.86 -17.51
CA VAL A 14 -26.98 -15.31 -17.71
C VAL A 14 -28.23 -15.83 -16.99
N PRO A 15 -29.24 -16.37 -17.69
CA PRO A 15 -30.44 -16.94 -17.09
C PRO A 15 -30.20 -18.38 -16.61
N SER A 16 -29.32 -18.55 -15.61
CA SER A 16 -28.98 -19.88 -15.10
C SER A 16 -29.03 -19.91 -13.58
N PRO A 17 -29.66 -20.93 -12.97
CA PRO A 17 -29.64 -21.12 -11.51
C PRO A 17 -28.22 -21.21 -10.93
N LYS A 18 -27.25 -21.66 -11.71
CA LYS A 18 -25.82 -21.70 -11.30
C LYS A 18 -25.20 -20.32 -11.16
N ALA A 19 -25.74 -19.31 -11.84
CA ALA A 19 -25.27 -17.93 -11.72
C ALA A 19 -25.89 -17.20 -10.50
N GLU A 20 -26.96 -17.74 -9.94
CA GLU A 20 -27.74 -17.08 -8.86
C GLU A 20 -26.90 -16.75 -7.60
N PRO A 21 -26.06 -17.67 -7.06
CA PRO A 21 -25.22 -17.34 -5.91
C PRO A 21 -24.29 -16.14 -6.17
N PHE A 22 -23.79 -16.02 -7.40
CA PHE A 22 -22.94 -14.90 -7.79
C PHE A 22 -23.73 -13.58 -7.91
N LYS A 23 -24.96 -13.63 -8.46
CA LYS A 23 -25.83 -12.45 -8.51
C LYS A 23 -26.22 -11.96 -7.14
N MET A 24 -26.52 -12.87 -6.21
CA MET A 24 -26.79 -12.54 -4.81
C MET A 24 -25.58 -11.90 -4.14
N TRP A 25 -24.39 -12.44 -4.37
CA TRP A 25 -23.14 -11.82 -3.89
C TRP A 25 -22.94 -10.41 -4.45
N LEU A 26 -23.19 -10.17 -5.75
CA LEU A 26 -23.11 -8.83 -6.34
C LEU A 26 -24.12 -7.85 -5.71
N ALA A 27 -25.35 -8.32 -5.44
CA ALA A 27 -26.38 -7.52 -4.79
C ALA A 27 -25.94 -7.13 -3.36
N GLU A 28 -25.35 -8.08 -2.62
CA GLU A 28 -24.83 -7.83 -1.28
C GLU A 28 -23.68 -6.80 -1.30
N VAL A 29 -22.69 -6.96 -2.20
CA VAL A 29 -21.62 -5.99 -2.38
C VAL A 29 -22.17 -4.60 -2.75
N GLY A 30 -23.22 -4.55 -3.58
CA GLY A 30 -23.89 -3.30 -3.92
C GLY A 30 -24.57 -2.65 -2.72
N ARG A 31 -25.25 -3.43 -1.87
CA ARG A 31 -25.87 -2.98 -0.63
C ARG A 31 -24.82 -2.44 0.34
N GLU A 32 -23.75 -3.20 0.59
CA GLU A 32 -22.65 -2.76 1.46
C GLU A 32 -22.07 -1.39 1.01
N ARG A 33 -21.90 -1.18 -0.29
CA ARG A 33 -21.42 0.12 -0.82
C ARG A 33 -22.40 1.26 -0.60
N ILE A 34 -23.72 1.00 -0.61
CA ILE A 34 -24.73 2.00 -0.29
C ILE A 34 -24.69 2.31 1.20
N ASP A 35 -24.62 1.29 2.06
CA ASP A 35 -24.53 1.44 3.51
C ASP A 35 -23.27 2.23 3.91
N GLU A 36 -22.12 1.96 3.29
CA GLU A 36 -20.86 2.72 3.48
C GLU A 36 -20.96 4.20 3.04
N THR A 37 -21.88 4.53 2.14
CA THR A 37 -22.13 5.93 1.75
C THR A 37 -22.93 6.67 2.84
N ILE A 38 -23.76 5.94 3.57
CA ILE A 38 -24.55 6.45 4.69
C ILE A 38 -23.70 6.53 5.95
N ASP A 39 -22.92 5.47 6.22
CA ASP A 39 -21.99 5.36 7.35
C ASP A 39 -20.56 5.04 6.85
N PRO A 40 -19.69 6.07 6.70
CA PRO A 40 -18.33 5.88 6.22
C PRO A 40 -17.43 5.04 7.14
N GLU A 41 -17.78 4.84 8.42
CA GLU A 41 -17.00 4.01 9.35
C GLU A 41 -16.98 2.55 8.88
N LEU A 42 -18.06 2.06 8.26
CA LEU A 42 -18.15 0.71 7.68
C LEU A 42 -17.06 0.44 6.63
N THR A 43 -16.65 1.47 5.86
CA THR A 43 -15.53 1.35 4.91
C THR A 43 -14.22 1.06 5.63
N ILE A 44 -13.99 1.72 6.77
CA ILE A 44 -12.78 1.54 7.59
C ILE A 44 -12.79 0.14 8.22
N GLU A 45 -13.90 -0.28 8.79
CA GLU A 45 -14.08 -1.60 9.38
C GLU A 45 -13.82 -2.71 8.35
N ARG A 46 -14.41 -2.62 7.17
CA ARG A 46 -14.18 -3.57 6.08
C ARG A 46 -12.72 -3.61 5.64
N ALA A 47 -12.04 -2.47 5.61
CA ALA A 47 -10.61 -2.40 5.30
C ALA A 47 -9.77 -3.11 6.38
N LEU A 48 -10.06 -2.87 7.66
CA LEU A 48 -9.42 -3.53 8.80
C LEU A 48 -9.60 -5.06 8.75
N GLU A 49 -10.84 -5.51 8.54
CA GLU A 49 -11.13 -6.95 8.41
C GLU A 49 -10.38 -7.58 7.24
N THR A 50 -10.29 -6.87 6.10
CA THR A 50 -9.58 -7.37 4.93
C THR A 50 -8.09 -7.58 5.23
N TYR A 51 -7.45 -6.67 5.97
CA TYR A 51 -6.06 -6.83 6.39
C TYR A 51 -5.91 -7.97 7.41
N LEU A 52 -6.82 -8.07 8.40
CA LEU A 52 -6.81 -9.16 9.38
C LEU A 52 -6.96 -10.54 8.71
N LYS A 53 -7.90 -10.68 7.77
CA LYS A 53 -8.08 -11.92 6.97
C LYS A 53 -6.87 -12.27 6.13
N LYS A 54 -6.04 -11.31 5.77
CA LYS A 54 -4.74 -11.51 5.10
C LYS A 54 -3.60 -11.81 6.07
N GLY A 55 -3.86 -11.94 7.38
CA GLY A 55 -2.86 -12.30 8.38
C GLY A 55 -2.00 -11.16 8.92
N TYR A 56 -2.34 -9.89 8.63
CA TYR A 56 -1.62 -8.76 9.22
C TYR A 56 -1.99 -8.57 10.69
N SER A 57 -1.00 -8.22 11.54
CA SER A 57 -1.27 -7.88 12.93
C SER A 57 -1.97 -6.52 13.06
N ARG A 58 -2.71 -6.32 14.16
CA ARG A 58 -3.38 -5.05 14.44
C ARG A 58 -2.39 -3.88 14.53
N GLU A 59 -1.22 -4.11 15.12
CA GLU A 59 -0.15 -3.10 15.23
C GLU A 59 0.36 -2.68 13.85
N TRP A 60 0.59 -3.64 12.96
CA TRP A 60 1.00 -3.35 11.59
C TRP A 60 -0.09 -2.59 10.83
N ILE A 61 -1.36 -2.99 10.98
CA ILE A 61 -2.50 -2.31 10.33
C ILE A 61 -2.57 -0.85 10.77
N ASN A 62 -2.42 -0.56 12.06
CA ASN A 62 -2.40 0.81 12.56
C ASN A 62 -1.28 1.66 11.93
N GLN A 63 -0.08 1.11 11.80
CA GLN A 63 1.04 1.79 11.11
C GLN A 63 0.71 2.00 9.63
N ARG A 64 0.07 1.03 8.99
CA ARG A 64 -0.33 1.14 7.58
C ARG A 64 -1.37 2.23 7.34
N LEU A 65 -2.34 2.37 8.24
CA LEU A 65 -3.34 3.44 8.17
C LEU A 65 -2.70 4.83 8.31
N GLN A 66 -1.77 4.99 9.24
CA GLN A 66 -0.97 6.21 9.37
C GLN A 66 -0.16 6.50 8.10
N ALA A 67 0.46 5.48 7.51
CA ALA A 67 1.20 5.62 6.26
C ALA A 67 0.30 6.06 5.09
N ILE A 68 -0.96 5.65 5.06
CA ILE A 68 -1.93 6.10 4.05
C ILE A 68 -2.22 7.58 4.24
N GLN A 69 -2.41 8.06 5.48
CA GLN A 69 -2.66 9.46 5.77
C GLN A 69 -1.46 10.34 5.40
N VAL A 70 -0.26 9.99 5.84
CA VAL A 70 0.99 10.71 5.52
C VAL A 70 1.18 10.79 3.99
N ARG A 71 0.91 9.69 3.29
CA ARG A 71 0.95 9.67 1.83
C ARG A 71 -0.07 10.62 1.21
N LYS A 72 -1.28 10.69 1.77
CA LYS A 72 -2.33 11.61 1.30
C LYS A 72 -1.88 13.05 1.45
N GLU A 73 -1.34 13.42 2.61
CA GLU A 73 -0.82 14.78 2.87
C GLU A 73 0.29 15.16 1.88
N LEU A 74 1.22 14.26 1.57
CA LEU A 74 2.27 14.49 0.57
C LEU A 74 1.68 14.69 -0.83
N THR A 75 0.69 13.89 -1.22
CA THR A 75 0.08 14.04 -2.56
C THR A 75 -0.74 15.30 -2.67
N ASP A 76 -1.39 15.74 -1.60
CA ASP A 76 -2.12 17.01 -1.55
C ASP A 76 -1.16 18.21 -1.64
N GLU A 77 0.00 18.13 -0.97
CA GLU A 77 1.08 19.12 -1.11
C GLU A 77 1.56 19.20 -2.56
N TRP A 78 1.84 18.05 -3.21
CA TRP A 78 2.24 18.01 -4.62
C TRP A 78 1.18 18.60 -5.56
N ASP A 79 -0.09 18.29 -5.31
CA ASP A 79 -1.21 18.85 -6.08
C ASP A 79 -1.26 20.39 -5.94
N SER A 80 -1.10 20.90 -4.72
CA SER A 80 -1.04 22.35 -4.44
C SER A 80 0.16 23.04 -5.12
N ARG A 81 1.24 22.30 -5.43
CA ARG A 81 2.44 22.76 -6.16
C ARG A 81 2.33 22.56 -7.66
N GLY A 82 1.19 22.11 -8.16
CA GLY A 82 0.95 21.90 -9.59
C GLY A 82 1.68 20.71 -10.19
N VAL A 83 2.14 19.76 -9.37
CA VAL A 83 2.71 18.50 -9.84
C VAL A 83 1.60 17.66 -10.46
N LYS A 84 1.84 17.15 -11.67
CA LYS A 84 0.84 16.37 -12.41
C LYS A 84 0.72 14.96 -11.87
N GLN A 85 -0.52 14.56 -11.56
CA GLN A 85 -0.83 13.20 -11.16
C GLN A 85 -0.37 12.18 -12.22
N GLY A 86 -0.12 10.96 -11.77
CA GLY A 86 0.34 9.88 -12.63
C GLY A 86 1.86 9.83 -12.74
N VAL A 87 2.43 10.22 -13.88
CA VAL A 87 3.86 10.05 -14.16
C VAL A 87 4.76 10.86 -13.23
N GLU A 88 4.43 12.13 -12.99
CA GLU A 88 5.26 12.98 -12.12
C GLU A 88 5.22 12.51 -10.67
N TYR A 89 4.04 12.11 -10.16
CA TYR A 89 3.91 11.50 -8.83
C TYR A 89 4.72 10.20 -8.72
N ALA A 90 4.74 9.39 -9.76
CA ALA A 90 5.53 8.16 -9.79
C ALA A 90 7.04 8.46 -9.72
N ILE A 91 7.51 9.47 -10.48
CA ILE A 91 8.91 9.89 -10.46
C ILE A 91 9.31 10.41 -9.08
N LEU A 92 8.52 11.32 -8.47
CA LEU A 92 8.81 11.86 -7.14
C LEU A 92 8.79 10.76 -6.08
N THR A 93 7.84 9.82 -6.17
CA THR A 93 7.80 8.65 -5.28
C THR A 93 9.04 7.78 -5.42
N ASP A 94 9.54 7.60 -6.64
CA ASP A 94 10.75 6.82 -6.89
C ASP A 94 12.00 7.53 -6.36
N GLU A 95 12.08 8.87 -6.48
CA GLU A 95 13.16 9.67 -5.89
C GLU A 95 13.19 9.53 -4.36
N ILE A 96 12.04 9.67 -3.69
CA ILE A 96 11.93 9.45 -2.24
C ILE A 96 12.38 8.03 -1.88
N THR A 97 11.82 7.03 -2.57
CA THR A 97 12.12 5.62 -2.29
C THR A 97 13.60 5.34 -2.47
N LYS A 98 14.21 5.83 -3.55
CA LYS A 98 15.62 5.66 -3.85
C LYS A 98 16.52 6.34 -2.81
N ALA A 99 16.14 7.53 -2.36
CA ALA A 99 16.92 8.29 -1.39
C ALA A 99 16.95 7.61 -0.01
N TRP A 100 15.81 7.07 0.48
CA TRP A 100 15.79 6.43 1.78
C TRP A 100 16.21 4.96 1.76
N SER A 101 15.80 4.19 0.73
CA SER A 101 16.05 2.76 0.66
C SER A 101 17.36 2.38 -0.05
N GLY A 102 17.90 3.27 -0.89
CA GLY A 102 19.01 2.99 -1.79
C GLY A 102 18.58 2.27 -3.08
N MET A 103 17.28 2.03 -3.28
CA MET A 103 16.73 1.28 -4.40
C MET A 103 15.57 2.05 -5.05
N THR A 104 15.43 1.93 -6.37
CA THR A 104 14.19 2.35 -7.03
C THR A 104 13.01 1.51 -6.52
N THR A 105 11.80 2.04 -6.63
CA THR A 105 10.57 1.31 -6.29
C THR A 105 10.50 -0.05 -6.97
N ARG A 106 10.95 -0.13 -8.22
CA ARG A 106 10.99 -1.39 -8.99
C ARG A 106 12.00 -2.39 -8.41
N GLN A 107 13.21 -1.93 -8.07
CA GLN A 107 14.23 -2.77 -7.45
C GLN A 107 13.77 -3.29 -6.09
N TYR A 108 13.10 -2.42 -5.30
CA TYR A 108 12.57 -2.81 -4.01
C TYR A 108 11.44 -3.85 -4.13
N LYS A 109 10.51 -3.67 -5.08
CA LYS A 109 9.52 -4.69 -5.40
C LYS A 109 10.15 -6.02 -5.79
N ASN A 110 11.18 -5.99 -6.63
CA ASN A 110 11.90 -7.20 -7.03
C ASN A 110 12.56 -7.90 -5.83
N LEU A 111 13.18 -7.14 -4.92
CA LEU A 111 13.74 -7.69 -3.67
C LEU A 111 12.69 -8.42 -2.83
N LYS A 112 11.47 -7.87 -2.77
CA LYS A 112 10.31 -8.44 -2.04
C LYS A 112 9.59 -9.55 -2.82
N GLY A 113 10.01 -9.88 -4.05
CA GLY A 113 9.34 -10.86 -4.91
C GLY A 113 7.97 -10.42 -5.44
N LEU A 114 7.72 -9.10 -5.49
CA LEU A 114 6.42 -8.52 -5.87
C LEU A 114 6.35 -8.22 -7.36
N THR A 115 5.17 -8.45 -7.96
CA THR A 115 4.87 -8.11 -9.36
C THR A 115 3.87 -6.95 -9.44
N LYS A 116 2.62 -7.18 -9.04
CA LYS A 116 1.51 -6.20 -9.08
C LYS A 116 1.15 -5.66 -7.70
N GLU A 117 1.56 -6.35 -6.65
CA GLU A 117 1.23 -6.06 -5.27
C GLU A 117 1.73 -4.67 -4.86
N ASN A 118 1.06 -4.08 -3.87
CA ASN A 118 1.49 -2.80 -3.31
C ASN A 118 2.74 -3.02 -2.46
N LEU A 119 3.82 -2.27 -2.76
CA LEU A 119 5.08 -2.39 -2.02
C LEU A 119 4.90 -2.10 -0.52
N ARG A 120 4.09 -1.08 -0.16
CA ARG A 120 3.87 -0.71 1.25
C ARG A 120 3.13 -1.77 2.05
N ASP A 121 2.27 -2.56 1.40
CA ASP A 121 1.58 -3.68 2.05
C ASP A 121 2.52 -4.87 2.36
N ASN A 122 3.74 -4.84 1.81
CA ASN A 122 4.76 -5.86 2.00
C ASN A 122 5.98 -5.34 2.79
N MET A 123 5.93 -4.12 3.29
CA MET A 123 6.95 -3.54 4.17
C MET A 123 6.74 -4.00 5.61
N SER A 124 7.84 -4.32 6.31
CA SER A 124 7.84 -4.50 7.77
C SER A 124 7.42 -3.19 8.46
N THR A 125 7.08 -3.27 9.74
CA THR A 125 6.73 -2.07 10.53
C THR A 125 7.82 -1.00 10.47
N LEU A 126 9.10 -1.37 10.60
CA LEU A 126 10.21 -0.42 10.56
C LEU A 126 10.41 0.17 9.16
N GLU A 127 10.26 -0.62 8.11
CA GLU A 127 10.28 -0.12 6.72
C GLU A 127 9.14 0.88 6.47
N LEU A 128 7.92 0.61 7.00
CA LEU A 128 6.79 1.55 6.92
C LEU A 128 7.07 2.85 7.65
N VAL A 129 7.63 2.79 8.86
CA VAL A 129 7.96 3.99 9.66
C VAL A 129 8.98 4.86 8.93
N LEU A 130 10.04 4.27 8.36
CA LEU A 130 11.04 5.01 7.59
C LEU A 130 10.45 5.58 6.28
N ASN A 131 9.57 4.85 5.61
CA ASN A 131 8.87 5.38 4.44
C ASN A 131 7.95 6.57 4.83
N MET A 132 7.24 6.49 5.97
CA MET A 132 6.43 7.61 6.48
C MET A 132 7.31 8.81 6.85
N LEU A 133 8.46 8.58 7.49
CA LEU A 133 9.43 9.64 7.80
C LEU A 133 9.89 10.35 6.52
N ALA A 134 10.24 9.60 5.47
CA ALA A 134 10.63 10.16 4.18
C ALA A 134 9.54 11.00 3.54
N GLU A 135 8.29 10.52 3.57
CA GLU A 135 7.13 11.21 3.00
C GLU A 135 6.76 12.46 3.81
N ALA A 136 6.72 12.36 5.14
CA ALA A 136 6.40 13.48 6.03
C ALA A 136 7.46 14.60 5.95
N THR A 137 8.76 14.24 5.98
CA THR A 137 9.85 15.22 5.84
C THR A 137 9.85 15.87 4.45
N THR A 138 9.52 15.13 3.40
CA THR A 138 9.33 15.72 2.06
C THR A 138 8.23 16.77 2.08
N THR A 139 7.09 16.49 2.72
CA THR A 139 5.96 17.42 2.85
C THR A 139 6.39 18.69 3.59
N GLU A 140 7.05 18.57 4.72
CA GLU A 140 7.48 19.73 5.52
C GLU A 140 8.55 20.57 4.79
N ILE A 141 9.53 19.93 4.15
CA ILE A 141 10.53 20.64 3.34
C ILE A 141 9.86 21.33 2.15
N SER A 142 8.85 20.72 1.53
CA SER A 142 8.08 21.33 0.43
C SER A 142 7.34 22.60 0.87
N LYS A 143 6.66 22.55 2.01
CA LYS A 143 5.95 23.70 2.58
C LYS A 143 6.91 24.87 2.84
N GLU A 144 8.08 24.59 3.41
CA GLU A 144 9.09 25.60 3.77
C GLU A 144 9.77 26.19 2.51
N LYS A 145 10.21 25.31 1.58
CA LYS A 145 10.96 25.73 0.38
C LYS A 145 10.08 26.25 -0.75
N ASN A 146 8.78 25.98 -0.72
CA ASN A 146 7.80 26.41 -1.71
C ASN A 146 8.24 26.16 -3.17
N PRO A 147 8.53 24.90 -3.57
CA PRO A 147 9.04 24.58 -4.90
C PRO A 147 8.04 24.96 -5.99
N GLN A 148 8.51 25.68 -7.02
CA GLN A 148 7.67 26.20 -8.10
C GLN A 148 7.70 25.37 -9.38
N THR A 149 8.67 24.49 -9.51
CA THR A 149 8.86 23.65 -10.71
C THR A 149 8.93 22.18 -10.35
N PHE A 150 8.65 21.31 -11.32
CA PHE A 150 8.84 19.86 -11.14
C PHE A 150 10.28 19.51 -10.73
N VAL A 151 11.27 20.20 -11.29
CA VAL A 151 12.69 19.97 -10.95
C VAL A 151 12.97 20.31 -9.49
N ASP A 152 12.36 21.37 -8.95
CA ASP A 152 12.52 21.74 -7.54
C ASP A 152 11.77 20.77 -6.62
N ASN A 153 10.57 20.33 -6.99
CA ASN A 153 9.85 19.27 -6.27
C ASN A 153 10.68 17.97 -6.22
N ARG A 154 11.39 17.64 -7.30
CA ARG A 154 12.28 16.48 -7.35
C ARG A 154 13.47 16.59 -6.39
N LYS A 155 14.04 17.78 -6.25
CA LYS A 155 15.12 18.04 -5.25
C LYS A 155 14.58 17.86 -3.84
N VAL A 156 13.43 18.45 -3.55
CA VAL A 156 12.74 18.33 -2.25
C VAL A 156 12.42 16.86 -1.92
N ALA A 157 11.91 16.11 -2.89
CA ALA A 157 11.64 14.68 -2.73
C ALA A 157 12.90 13.88 -2.35
N LYS A 158 14.01 14.18 -2.99
CA LYS A 158 15.32 13.58 -2.66
C LYS A 158 15.78 13.95 -1.25
N GLU A 159 15.73 15.24 -0.88
CA GLU A 159 16.13 15.71 0.45
C GLU A 159 15.31 15.05 1.56
N GLY A 160 13.99 15.01 1.42
CA GLY A 160 13.10 14.35 2.39
C GLY A 160 13.39 12.85 2.53
N GLY A 161 13.67 12.18 1.41
CA GLY A 161 14.09 10.78 1.41
C GLY A 161 15.45 10.57 2.09
N GLU A 162 16.41 11.49 1.90
CA GLU A 162 17.75 11.41 2.53
C GLU A 162 17.68 11.46 4.05
N VAL A 163 16.76 12.20 4.65
CA VAL A 163 16.54 12.21 6.11
C VAL A 163 16.25 10.81 6.64
N ALA A 164 15.29 10.13 6.03
CA ALA A 164 14.96 8.76 6.40
C ALA A 164 16.08 7.76 6.04
N GLY A 165 16.81 8.02 4.95
CA GLY A 165 17.98 7.23 4.54
C GLY A 165 19.11 7.30 5.56
N ASN A 166 19.34 8.46 6.15
CA ASN A 166 20.34 8.64 7.22
C ASN A 166 19.87 7.93 8.51
N ALA A 167 18.59 8.07 8.88
CA ALA A 167 18.02 7.33 10.02
C ALA A 167 18.15 5.82 9.82
N ARG A 168 17.86 5.30 8.61
CA ARG A 168 18.05 3.88 8.30
C ARG A 168 19.49 3.42 8.53
N LYS A 169 20.47 4.17 8.02
CA LYS A 169 21.89 3.82 8.14
C LYS A 169 22.34 3.80 9.62
N ASP A 170 21.92 4.78 10.40
CA ASP A 170 22.22 4.84 11.84
C ASP A 170 21.62 3.64 12.60
N ILE A 171 20.39 3.24 12.25
CA ILE A 171 19.76 2.04 12.82
C ILE A 171 20.55 0.78 12.43
N GLU A 172 20.92 0.63 11.15
CA GLU A 172 21.67 -0.53 10.66
C GLU A 172 23.06 -0.63 11.31
N GLU A 173 23.75 0.51 11.51
CA GLU A 173 25.04 0.58 12.20
C GLU A 173 24.92 0.15 13.68
N ARG A 174 23.91 0.66 14.40
CA ARG A 174 23.69 0.34 15.82
C ARG A 174 23.23 -1.09 16.06
N THR A 175 22.41 -1.62 15.16
CA THR A 175 21.82 -2.95 15.33
C THR A 175 22.65 -4.07 14.69
N GLY A 176 23.56 -3.74 13.78
CA GLY A 176 24.31 -4.69 12.95
C GLY A 176 23.43 -5.50 11.99
N LYS A 177 22.19 -5.05 11.75
CA LYS A 177 21.21 -5.77 10.91
C LYS A 177 20.64 -4.84 9.84
N PRO A 178 20.45 -5.34 8.60
CA PRO A 178 19.79 -4.55 7.58
C PRO A 178 18.33 -4.33 7.94
N VAL A 179 17.83 -3.09 7.74
CA VAL A 179 16.41 -2.76 7.91
C VAL A 179 15.60 -3.33 6.76
N ILE A 180 16.12 -3.19 5.54
CA ILE A 180 15.45 -3.65 4.34
C ILE A 180 15.88 -5.09 4.03
N THR A 181 14.90 -5.96 3.94
CA THR A 181 15.11 -7.39 3.66
C THR A 181 14.13 -7.89 2.61
N SER A 182 14.34 -9.10 2.10
CA SER A 182 13.39 -9.78 1.21
C SER A 182 12.11 -10.26 1.93
N LYS A 183 12.08 -10.24 3.27
CA LYS A 183 10.91 -10.68 4.03
C LYS A 183 9.74 -9.71 3.85
N ASN A 184 8.57 -10.23 3.58
CA ASN A 184 7.31 -9.50 3.52
C ASN A 184 6.71 -9.32 4.93
N ALA A 185 5.80 -8.37 5.08
CA ALA A 185 5.08 -8.11 6.34
C ALA A 185 4.25 -9.32 6.80
N VAL A 186 3.73 -10.08 5.84
CA VAL A 186 3.04 -11.36 6.05
C VAL A 186 3.73 -12.41 5.18
N ASP A 187 4.02 -13.55 5.78
CA ASP A 187 4.51 -14.73 5.05
C ASP A 187 3.30 -15.56 4.61
N PHE A 188 2.89 -15.37 3.36
CA PHE A 188 1.75 -16.09 2.78
C PHE A 188 1.99 -17.60 2.63
N SER A 189 3.23 -18.07 2.67
CA SER A 189 3.53 -19.52 2.61
C SER A 189 2.97 -20.25 3.85
N ASN A 190 3.01 -19.62 5.01
CA ASN A 190 2.44 -20.18 6.24
C ASN A 190 0.89 -20.22 6.20
N LEU A 191 0.26 -19.20 5.61
CA LEU A 191 -1.21 -19.15 5.46
C LEU A 191 -1.73 -20.24 4.53
N ILE A 192 -0.98 -20.60 3.50
CA ILE A 192 -1.34 -21.67 2.57
C ILE A 192 -1.21 -23.04 3.24
N SER A 193 -0.15 -23.28 4.04
CA SER A 193 0.00 -24.51 4.81
C SER A 193 -1.14 -24.69 5.82
N ASP A 194 -1.49 -23.65 6.57
CA ASP A 194 -2.57 -23.70 7.57
C ASP A 194 -3.94 -24.01 6.92
N VAL A 195 -4.19 -23.51 5.70
CA VAL A 195 -5.42 -23.81 4.96
C VAL A 195 -5.43 -25.25 4.46
N ILE A 196 -4.29 -25.75 3.97
CA ILE A 196 -4.17 -27.13 3.49
C ILE A 196 -4.34 -28.11 4.67
N ASP A 197 -3.68 -27.86 5.79
CA ASP A 197 -3.74 -28.71 6.97
C ASP A 197 -5.17 -28.74 7.59
N THR A 198 -5.87 -27.60 7.61
CA THR A 198 -7.27 -27.54 8.08
C THR A 198 -8.27 -28.23 7.15
N GLU A 199 -7.99 -28.40 5.86
CA GLU A 199 -8.84 -29.16 4.94
C GLU A 199 -8.56 -30.67 5.04
N TYR A 200 -7.34 -31.09 5.37
CA TYR A 200 -7.02 -32.50 5.60
C TYR A 200 -7.66 -33.04 6.89
N ASP A 201 -7.64 -32.27 7.98
CA ASP A 201 -8.25 -32.67 9.28
C ASP A 201 -9.79 -32.74 9.25
N LYS A 202 -10.45 -32.19 8.25
CA LYS A 202 -11.93 -32.28 8.09
C LYS A 202 -12.38 -33.50 7.30
N ASN A 203 -11.46 -34.27 6.72
CA ASN A 203 -11.75 -35.46 5.92
C ASN A 203 -11.32 -36.78 6.58
N GLU A 204 -10.93 -36.77 7.85
CA GLU A 204 -10.84 -37.91 8.74
C GLU A 204 -12.05 -37.97 9.70
#